data_298e84a2f8b19a7c2385d9ecff773015
#
_entry.id   298e84a2f8b19a7c2385d9ecff773015
#
_cell.length_a   1.000
_cell.length_b   1.000
_cell.length_c   1.000
_cell.angle_alpha   90.00
_cell.angle_beta   90.00
_cell.angle_gamma   90.00
#
_symmetry.space_group_name_H-M   'P 1'
#
loop_
_entity.id
_entity.type
_entity.pdbx_description
1 polymer ?
#
loop_
_entity_poly.entity_id
_entity_poly.type
_entity_poly.pdbx_seq_one_letter_code
_entity_poly.pdbx_strand_id
1 'polypeptide(L)'
;AASDVYKRQTMYIRFFLIVALFCTFTTYAYEVKRIRRHIQKPVSPTKDSFYVPKEGWEKAKPGTILASRKIRAGFTERRKIHLDGAYQLLYRTSGVDDKSPSFSVTTVLVPKNARTNKLVMVMPYEDSNFVDCAPSYKIQLGAPNEVNPIQSVEELMWTSILNDGWILTLPDHQGPLSAFSSSFIHGHASLDALRATLNFDTLKLQPDDPIVGIGYSGGAMAGGWAASLHDSYASELNVVGWALGGTPSNLTGTFRGVNGGLFAGFSVAGIAGLVDSYPEVNDYIGSVITPAGNDALQYTREHCMIGIVVGLQNVNMTLDSFVSNGNTLLTDEKIAPLLNKLTMGTEKRYTPRAPVYMYHARNDEIIPFERANQTANIWCNNGANVLFQDYTSISMGHVSTEVMNTPFVLKFIRDRMSGVDFVQGCHWKSDLNPLWKPDILGARLIEVFNSLLNVLGAQVGRTDEVFKESIKRRNFTKS
;
A
#
# COMPACT_ATOMS: atom_id res chain seq x y z
N ALA A 1 22.23 29.17 7.13
CA ALA A 1 22.08 29.65 5.75
C ALA A 1 22.76 28.71 4.73
N ALA A 2 24.03 28.30 4.91
CA ALA A 2 24.72 27.39 3.97
C ALA A 2 24.14 25.96 4.00
N SER A 3 23.70 25.47 5.15
CA SER A 3 23.12 24.12 5.30
C SER A 3 21.76 24.00 4.62
N ASP A 4 20.97 25.07 4.55
CA ASP A 4 19.64 25.07 3.94
C ASP A 4 19.71 25.12 2.41
N VAL A 5 20.70 25.82 1.87
CA VAL A 5 20.97 25.84 0.42
C VAL A 5 21.46 24.45 -0.05
N TYR A 6 22.29 23.78 0.74
CA TYR A 6 22.76 22.43 0.42
C TYR A 6 21.66 21.39 0.49
N LYS A 7 20.77 21.48 1.49
CA LYS A 7 19.56 20.63 1.59
C LYS A 7 18.60 20.84 0.41
N ARG A 8 18.36 22.08 0.00
CA ARG A 8 17.53 22.41 -1.17
C ARG A 8 18.18 21.92 -2.49
N GLN A 9 19.47 22.07 -2.68
CA GLN A 9 20.17 21.55 -3.87
C GLN A 9 20.13 20.02 -3.94
N THR A 10 20.34 19.31 -2.82
CA THR A 10 20.25 17.87 -2.78
C THR A 10 18.80 17.38 -3.03
N MET A 11 17.81 18.12 -2.57
CA MET A 11 16.39 17.86 -2.84
C MET A 11 16.05 18.05 -4.33
N TYR A 12 16.56 19.11 -4.97
CA TYR A 12 16.38 19.34 -6.41
C TYR A 12 17.10 18.29 -7.27
N ILE A 13 18.28 17.84 -6.90
CA ILE A 13 19.00 16.78 -7.61
C ILE A 13 18.24 15.44 -7.49
N ARG A 14 17.67 15.13 -6.34
CA ARG A 14 16.81 13.94 -6.14
C ARG A 14 15.53 14.04 -6.94
N PHE A 15 14.88 15.19 -6.96
CA PHE A 15 13.70 15.44 -7.78
C PHE A 15 14.03 15.35 -9.28
N PHE A 16 15.14 15.90 -9.73
CA PHE A 16 15.59 15.77 -11.13
C PHE A 16 15.95 14.33 -11.50
N LEU A 17 16.48 13.53 -10.59
CA LEU A 17 16.72 12.09 -10.82
C LEU A 17 15.39 11.31 -10.90
N ILE A 18 14.43 11.63 -10.06
CA ILE A 18 13.08 11.05 -10.12
C ILE A 18 12.37 11.51 -11.39
N VAL A 19 12.42 12.81 -11.71
CA VAL A 19 11.83 13.37 -12.94
C VAL A 19 12.58 12.91 -14.20
N ALA A 20 13.89 12.72 -14.18
CA ALA A 20 14.65 12.16 -15.29
C ALA A 20 14.33 10.68 -15.52
N LEU A 21 14.11 9.90 -14.46
CA LEU A 21 13.48 8.59 -14.56
C LEU A 21 12.07 8.70 -15.20
N PHE A 22 11.26 9.70 -14.82
CA PHE A 22 9.97 9.97 -15.42
C PHE A 22 10.06 10.37 -16.90
N CYS A 23 11.01 11.22 -17.30
CA CYS A 23 11.14 11.71 -18.69
C CYS A 23 11.68 10.67 -19.66
N THR A 24 12.52 9.73 -19.21
CA THR A 24 12.95 8.60 -20.05
C THR A 24 11.83 7.62 -20.35
N PHE A 25 10.80 7.55 -19.48
CA PHE A 25 9.60 6.75 -19.71
C PHE A 25 8.60 7.41 -20.67
N THR A 26 8.56 8.76 -20.78
CA THR A 26 7.61 9.45 -21.67
C THR A 26 7.93 9.29 -23.14
N THR A 27 9.19 9.14 -23.54
CA THR A 27 9.58 8.84 -24.93
C THR A 27 9.20 7.41 -25.34
N TYR A 28 9.14 6.49 -24.39
CA TYR A 28 8.68 5.11 -24.61
C TYR A 28 7.17 5.01 -24.83
N ALA A 29 6.40 5.90 -24.26
CA ALA A 29 4.93 5.92 -24.40
C ALA A 29 4.46 6.18 -25.84
N TYR A 30 5.32 6.71 -26.72
CA TYR A 30 4.96 7.03 -28.09
C TYR A 30 4.89 5.80 -29.01
N GLU A 31 5.74 4.79 -28.81
CA GLU A 31 5.70 3.54 -29.62
C GLU A 31 4.62 2.56 -29.18
N VAL A 32 4.25 2.57 -27.90
CA VAL A 32 3.21 1.71 -27.34
C VAL A 32 1.81 2.04 -27.89
N LYS A 33 1.60 3.25 -28.41
CA LYS A 33 0.31 3.64 -29.05
C LYS A 33 -0.12 2.74 -30.20
N ARG A 34 0.78 2.00 -30.82
CA ARG A 34 0.49 1.18 -32.00
C ARG A 34 -0.15 -0.18 -31.70
N ILE A 35 0.05 -0.73 -30.50
CA ILE A 35 -0.54 -2.03 -30.06
C ILE A 35 -1.92 -1.83 -29.39
N ARG A 36 -2.34 -0.58 -29.18
CA ARG A 36 -3.52 -0.17 -28.40
C ARG A 36 -4.88 -0.52 -28.99
N ARG A 37 -5.01 -1.11 -30.16
CA ARG A 37 -6.28 -1.11 -30.93
C ARG A 37 -7.33 -2.14 -30.52
N HIS A 38 -7.07 -3.11 -29.59
CA HIS A 38 -8.03 -4.20 -29.38
C HIS A 38 -8.28 -4.62 -27.91
N ILE A 39 -7.75 -3.92 -26.90
CA ILE A 39 -8.07 -4.25 -25.51
C ILE A 39 -9.25 -3.39 -25.06
N GLN A 40 -10.38 -4.03 -24.79
CA GLN A 40 -11.56 -3.34 -24.25
C GLN A 40 -11.26 -2.80 -22.86
N LYS A 41 -11.54 -1.50 -22.65
CA LYS A 41 -11.42 -0.84 -21.36
C LYS A 41 -12.49 -1.41 -20.41
N PRO A 42 -12.14 -1.86 -19.19
CA PRO A 42 -13.13 -2.25 -18.21
C PRO A 42 -13.98 -1.03 -17.77
N VAL A 43 -15.20 -1.30 -17.31
CA VAL A 43 -16.06 -0.27 -16.75
C VAL A 43 -15.47 0.18 -15.40
N SER A 44 -15.45 1.49 -15.16
CA SER A 44 -14.92 2.04 -13.91
C SER A 44 -15.86 1.77 -12.72
N PRO A 45 -15.34 1.66 -11.49
CA PRO A 45 -16.12 1.38 -10.29
C PRO A 45 -17.36 2.27 -10.12
N THR A 46 -17.23 3.55 -10.40
CA THR A 46 -18.34 4.52 -10.33
C THR A 46 -19.49 4.24 -11.32
N LYS A 47 -19.25 3.42 -12.35
CA LYS A 47 -20.21 3.10 -13.41
C LYS A 47 -20.52 1.60 -13.51
N ASP A 48 -19.84 0.78 -12.75
CA ASP A 48 -19.95 -0.68 -12.81
C ASP A 48 -20.85 -1.19 -11.70
N SER A 49 -22.03 -1.73 -12.07
CA SER A 49 -22.98 -2.30 -11.12
C SER A 49 -22.44 -3.43 -10.25
N PHE A 50 -21.30 -4.01 -10.61
CA PHE A 50 -20.63 -5.01 -9.76
C PHE A 50 -20.20 -4.43 -8.42
N TYR A 51 -19.86 -3.15 -8.35
CA TYR A 51 -19.44 -2.47 -7.12
C TYR A 51 -20.63 -2.02 -6.23
N VAL A 52 -21.86 -2.31 -6.64
CA VAL A 52 -23.06 -1.97 -5.88
C VAL A 52 -23.69 -3.25 -5.35
N PRO A 53 -23.70 -3.48 -4.02
CA PRO A 53 -24.30 -4.69 -3.46
C PRO A 53 -25.84 -4.66 -3.63
N LYS A 54 -26.44 -5.85 -3.70
CA LYS A 54 -27.90 -6.00 -3.79
C LYS A 54 -28.56 -5.68 -2.45
N GLU A 55 -29.80 -5.24 -2.47
CA GLU A 55 -30.64 -4.96 -1.29
C GLU A 55 -30.55 -6.07 -0.24
N GLY A 56 -30.46 -5.69 1.04
CA GLY A 56 -30.39 -6.61 2.18
C GLY A 56 -28.99 -7.12 2.52
N TRP A 57 -27.98 -6.66 1.82
CA TRP A 57 -26.57 -7.05 2.04
C TRP A 57 -26.05 -6.67 3.44
N GLU A 58 -26.64 -5.65 4.06
CA GLU A 58 -26.23 -5.12 5.37
C GLU A 58 -26.37 -6.18 6.48
N LYS A 59 -27.31 -7.14 6.29
CA LYS A 59 -27.59 -8.24 7.23
C LYS A 59 -26.56 -9.36 7.13
N ALA A 60 -25.74 -9.39 6.09
CA ALA A 60 -24.71 -10.41 5.93
C ALA A 60 -23.61 -10.25 6.99
N LYS A 61 -22.95 -11.35 7.33
CA LYS A 61 -21.79 -11.34 8.23
C LYS A 61 -20.56 -10.77 7.54
N PRO A 62 -19.59 -10.17 8.27
CA PRO A 62 -18.29 -9.79 7.72
C PRO A 62 -17.64 -10.93 6.95
N GLY A 63 -17.04 -10.61 5.79
CA GLY A 63 -16.43 -11.61 4.91
C GLY A 63 -17.40 -12.40 4.02
N THR A 64 -18.72 -12.16 4.11
CA THR A 64 -19.68 -12.80 3.19
C THR A 64 -19.50 -12.25 1.78
N ILE A 65 -19.34 -13.14 0.81
CA ILE A 65 -19.28 -12.80 -0.62
C ILE A 65 -20.69 -12.40 -1.08
N LEU A 66 -20.84 -11.16 -1.53
CA LEU A 66 -22.11 -10.60 -2.02
C LEU A 66 -22.24 -10.80 -3.54
N ALA A 67 -21.12 -10.76 -4.25
CA ALA A 67 -21.02 -11.07 -5.67
C ALA A 67 -19.58 -11.50 -6.03
N SER A 68 -19.45 -12.28 -7.09
CA SER A 68 -18.14 -12.64 -7.64
C SER A 68 -18.16 -12.60 -9.17
N ARG A 69 -17.00 -12.31 -9.75
CA ARG A 69 -16.82 -12.38 -11.20
C ARG A 69 -15.40 -12.78 -11.56
N LYS A 70 -15.23 -13.42 -12.71
CA LYS A 70 -13.94 -13.66 -13.31
C LYS A 70 -13.53 -12.43 -14.13
N ILE A 71 -12.26 -12.02 -14.03
CA ILE A 71 -11.70 -10.89 -14.75
C ILE A 71 -10.48 -11.32 -15.58
N ARG A 72 -10.01 -10.41 -16.41
CA ARG A 72 -8.70 -10.50 -17.05
C ARG A 72 -7.76 -9.53 -16.34
N ALA A 73 -6.78 -10.05 -15.63
CA ALA A 73 -5.78 -9.23 -14.98
C ALA A 73 -4.63 -8.85 -15.93
N GLY A 74 -4.07 -7.69 -15.71
CA GLY A 74 -2.89 -7.20 -16.41
C GLY A 74 -2.06 -6.34 -15.45
N PHE A 75 -0.74 -6.53 -15.48
CA PHE A 75 0.20 -5.65 -14.79
C PHE A 75 0.67 -4.56 -15.74
N THR A 76 1.32 -3.58 -15.20
CA THR A 76 1.89 -2.40 -15.86
C THR A 76 1.74 -2.36 -17.38
N GLU A 77 1.29 -1.25 -17.94
CA GLU A 77 1.11 -1.06 -19.38
C GLU A 77 0.15 -2.06 -20.07
N ARG A 78 -0.80 -2.64 -19.33
CA ARG A 78 -1.84 -3.52 -19.89
C ARG A 78 -1.32 -4.86 -20.39
N ARG A 79 -0.23 -5.36 -19.83
CA ARG A 79 0.26 -6.69 -20.17
C ARG A 79 -0.55 -7.75 -19.46
N LYS A 80 -1.09 -8.68 -20.24
CA LYS A 80 -1.79 -9.84 -19.72
C LYS A 80 -0.85 -10.69 -18.87
N ILE A 81 -1.28 -11.01 -17.65
CA ILE A 81 -0.61 -11.98 -16.80
C ILE A 81 -1.17 -13.37 -17.10
N HIS A 82 -0.31 -14.38 -17.09
CA HIS A 82 -0.69 -15.77 -17.30
C HIS A 82 -1.03 -16.43 -15.97
N LEU A 83 -2.30 -16.35 -15.60
CA LEU A 83 -2.88 -16.95 -14.40
C LEU A 83 -3.84 -18.08 -14.75
N ASP A 84 -4.09 -19.00 -13.84
CA ASP A 84 -5.19 -19.97 -13.94
C ASP A 84 -6.53 -19.29 -13.65
N GLY A 85 -6.54 -18.29 -12.79
CA GLY A 85 -7.73 -17.48 -12.52
C GLY A 85 -7.38 -16.10 -12.00
N ALA A 86 -8.26 -15.15 -12.29
CA ALA A 86 -8.32 -13.87 -11.63
C ALA A 86 -9.78 -13.54 -11.38
N TYR A 87 -10.11 -13.22 -10.14
CA TYR A 87 -11.48 -13.04 -9.68
C TYR A 87 -11.61 -11.75 -8.89
N GLN A 88 -12.78 -11.13 -8.95
CA GLN A 88 -13.18 -10.08 -8.02
C GLN A 88 -14.29 -10.61 -7.15
N LEU A 89 -14.18 -10.35 -5.86
CA LEU A 89 -15.17 -10.69 -4.85
C LEU A 89 -15.65 -9.37 -4.23
N LEU A 90 -16.91 -9.04 -4.41
CA LEU A 90 -17.59 -8.02 -3.64
C LEU A 90 -18.01 -8.67 -2.32
N TYR A 91 -17.62 -8.11 -1.20
CA TYR A 91 -17.87 -8.71 0.12
C TYR A 91 -18.35 -7.67 1.14
N ARG A 92 -19.06 -8.16 2.14
CA ARG A 92 -19.51 -7.37 3.29
C ARG A 92 -18.34 -7.19 4.26
N THR A 93 -18.12 -5.97 4.74
CA THR A 93 -17.16 -5.60 5.78
C THR A 93 -17.77 -4.61 6.78
N SER A 94 -16.99 -4.17 7.77
CA SER A 94 -17.38 -3.16 8.74
C SER A 94 -16.83 -1.78 8.39
N GLY A 95 -17.55 -0.74 8.79
CA GLY A 95 -17.15 0.66 8.64
C GLY A 95 -16.09 1.09 9.66
N VAL A 96 -16.23 2.31 10.18
CA VAL A 96 -15.31 2.89 11.18
C VAL A 96 -15.45 2.27 12.57
N ASP A 97 -16.45 1.45 12.77
CA ASP A 97 -16.68 0.64 13.95
C ASP A 97 -16.96 -0.82 13.56
N ASP A 98 -16.96 -1.73 14.53
CA ASP A 98 -17.17 -3.16 14.29
C ASP A 98 -18.62 -3.51 13.88
N LYS A 99 -19.54 -2.56 13.92
CA LYS A 99 -21.01 -2.79 13.82
C LYS A 99 -21.61 -2.24 12.54
N SER A 100 -21.20 -1.05 12.12
CA SER A 100 -21.73 -0.41 10.93
C SER A 100 -21.41 -1.22 9.67
N PRO A 101 -22.43 -1.68 8.92
CA PRO A 101 -22.18 -2.46 7.72
C PRO A 101 -21.52 -1.59 6.64
N SER A 102 -20.52 -2.16 5.99
CA SER A 102 -19.85 -1.62 4.82
C SER A 102 -19.59 -2.75 3.83
N PHE A 103 -19.07 -2.43 2.67
CA PHE A 103 -18.68 -3.42 1.67
C PHE A 103 -17.36 -2.99 1.01
N SER A 104 -16.69 -3.94 0.39
CA SER A 104 -15.52 -3.65 -0.42
C SER A 104 -15.33 -4.74 -1.48
N VAL A 105 -14.33 -4.56 -2.34
CA VAL A 105 -13.94 -5.53 -3.35
C VAL A 105 -12.52 -6.03 -3.06
N THR A 106 -12.28 -7.31 -3.24
CA THR A 106 -10.91 -7.83 -3.33
C THR A 106 -10.68 -8.50 -4.68
N THR A 107 -9.47 -8.37 -5.20
CA THR A 107 -9.04 -9.13 -6.38
C THR A 107 -8.20 -10.32 -5.96
N VAL A 108 -8.59 -11.51 -6.42
CA VAL A 108 -7.86 -12.74 -6.15
C VAL A 108 -7.13 -13.19 -7.41
N LEU A 109 -5.83 -13.39 -7.31
CA LEU A 109 -4.97 -13.87 -8.39
C LEU A 109 -4.52 -15.29 -8.09
N VAL A 110 -4.83 -16.22 -9.00
CA VAL A 110 -4.48 -17.63 -8.88
C VAL A 110 -3.39 -17.95 -9.90
N PRO A 111 -2.15 -18.19 -9.46
CA PRO A 111 -1.05 -18.51 -10.38
C PRO A 111 -1.24 -19.88 -11.01
N LYS A 112 -0.50 -20.15 -12.08
CA LYS A 112 -0.44 -21.50 -12.65
C LYS A 112 0.17 -22.46 -11.64
N ASN A 113 -0.43 -23.65 -11.51
CA ASN A 113 -0.03 -24.66 -10.54
C ASN A 113 -0.05 -24.11 -9.09
N ALA A 114 -1.10 -23.38 -8.75
CA ALA A 114 -1.28 -22.78 -7.43
C ALA A 114 -1.14 -23.83 -6.31
N ARG A 115 -0.42 -23.46 -5.27
CA ARG A 115 -0.42 -24.18 -3.99
C ARG A 115 -1.64 -23.72 -3.21
N THR A 116 -2.69 -24.54 -3.23
CA THR A 116 -4.01 -24.19 -2.66
C THR A 116 -4.07 -24.20 -1.14
N ASN A 117 -2.95 -24.14 -0.46
CA ASN A 117 -2.84 -24.13 0.99
C ASN A 117 -1.99 -22.95 1.50
N LYS A 118 -1.88 -21.87 0.74
CA LYS A 118 -1.10 -20.69 1.12
C LYS A 118 -1.69 -19.44 0.49
N LEU A 119 -1.96 -18.44 1.34
CA LEU A 119 -2.57 -17.18 0.93
C LEU A 119 -1.66 -16.02 1.33
N VAL A 120 -1.36 -15.15 0.40
CA VAL A 120 -0.71 -13.87 0.69
C VAL A 120 -1.71 -12.74 0.42
N MET A 121 -1.94 -11.90 1.41
CA MET A 121 -2.65 -10.65 1.23
C MET A 121 -1.66 -9.52 0.98
N VAL A 122 -1.82 -8.85 -0.13
CA VAL A 122 -1.10 -7.62 -0.43
C VAL A 122 -2.08 -6.47 -0.34
N MET A 123 -1.78 -5.49 0.51
CA MET A 123 -2.51 -4.24 0.57
C MET A 123 -1.80 -3.21 -0.32
N PRO A 124 -2.29 -2.98 -1.56
CA PRO A 124 -1.70 -2.00 -2.45
C PRO A 124 -1.88 -0.59 -1.89
N TYR A 125 -0.92 0.30 -2.13
CA TYR A 125 -1.19 1.72 -1.87
C TYR A 125 -2.08 2.29 -2.99
N GLU A 126 -3.24 2.77 -2.60
CA GLU A 126 -4.19 3.49 -3.44
C GLU A 126 -4.00 5.00 -3.31
N ASP A 127 -3.90 5.46 -2.05
CA ASP A 127 -3.56 6.81 -1.61
C ASP A 127 -4.33 7.92 -2.35
N SER A 128 -5.65 7.71 -2.48
CA SER A 128 -6.55 8.56 -3.24
C SER A 128 -7.97 8.46 -2.67
N ASN A 129 -8.76 9.51 -2.84
CA ASN A 129 -10.19 9.52 -2.50
C ASN A 129 -11.07 9.34 -3.75
N PHE A 130 -10.49 8.96 -4.86
CA PHE A 130 -11.22 8.72 -6.11
C PHE A 130 -11.46 7.22 -6.32
N VAL A 131 -12.70 6.80 -6.20
CA VAL A 131 -13.12 5.39 -6.29
C VAL A 131 -12.63 4.69 -7.58
N ASP A 132 -12.50 5.43 -8.69
CA ASP A 132 -11.96 4.89 -9.95
C ASP A 132 -10.43 4.63 -9.87
N CYS A 133 -9.79 4.86 -8.72
CA CYS A 133 -8.40 4.51 -8.47
C CYS A 133 -8.23 3.20 -7.69
N ALA A 134 -9.33 2.56 -7.33
CA ALA A 134 -9.33 1.30 -6.57
C ALA A 134 -8.42 0.23 -7.21
N PRO A 135 -7.62 -0.49 -6.40
CA PRO A 135 -6.75 -1.57 -6.87
C PRO A 135 -7.46 -2.60 -7.72
N SER A 136 -8.69 -2.98 -7.37
CA SER A 136 -9.49 -3.93 -8.14
C SER A 136 -9.81 -3.46 -9.56
N TYR A 137 -9.93 -2.16 -9.77
CA TYR A 137 -10.11 -1.60 -11.12
C TYR A 137 -8.79 -1.53 -11.88
N LYS A 138 -7.75 -1.01 -11.23
CA LYS A 138 -6.44 -0.79 -11.86
C LYS A 138 -5.77 -2.07 -12.35
N ILE A 139 -5.98 -3.18 -11.68
CA ILE A 139 -5.41 -4.48 -12.06
C ILE A 139 -6.10 -5.13 -13.26
N GLN A 140 -7.26 -4.65 -13.69
CA GLN A 140 -7.95 -5.20 -14.85
C GLN A 140 -7.23 -4.85 -16.15
N LEU A 141 -7.05 -5.83 -17.00
CA LEU A 141 -6.44 -5.66 -18.32
C LEU A 141 -7.21 -4.62 -19.14
N GLY A 142 -6.55 -3.53 -19.50
CA GLY A 142 -7.16 -2.42 -20.25
C GLY A 142 -7.66 -1.28 -19.38
N ALA A 143 -7.55 -1.35 -18.05
CA ALA A 143 -7.78 -0.21 -17.19
C ALA A 143 -6.84 0.95 -17.59
N PRO A 144 -7.28 2.21 -17.46
CA PRO A 144 -6.41 3.34 -17.69
C PRO A 144 -5.31 3.33 -16.63
N ASN A 145 -4.07 3.21 -17.07
CA ASN A 145 -2.92 3.39 -16.21
C ASN A 145 -2.48 4.84 -16.31
N GLU A 146 -2.53 5.53 -15.20
CA GLU A 146 -1.57 6.59 -14.97
C GLU A 146 -0.21 5.90 -14.93
N VAL A 147 0.74 6.37 -15.74
CA VAL A 147 2.09 5.81 -15.70
C VAL A 147 2.62 6.03 -14.29
N ASN A 148 2.52 5.01 -13.46
CA ASN A 148 2.99 5.04 -12.09
C ASN A 148 4.15 4.05 -11.95
N PRO A 149 5.41 4.51 -12.05
CA PRO A 149 6.57 3.64 -11.89
C PRO A 149 6.63 3.03 -10.48
N ILE A 150 6.01 3.65 -9.49
CA ILE A 150 5.99 3.16 -8.12
C ILE A 150 5.09 1.92 -8.01
N GLN A 151 3.90 1.94 -8.64
CA GLN A 151 3.03 0.76 -8.70
C GLN A 151 3.74 -0.45 -9.35
N SER A 152 4.63 -0.21 -10.29
CA SER A 152 5.42 -1.27 -10.92
C SER A 152 6.32 -2.02 -9.93
N VAL A 153 6.71 -1.38 -8.84
CA VAL A 153 7.50 -2.01 -7.76
C VAL A 153 6.66 -3.03 -7.01
N GLU A 154 5.44 -2.67 -6.61
CA GLU A 154 4.53 -3.60 -5.98
C GLU A 154 4.21 -4.79 -6.89
N GLU A 155 3.86 -4.53 -8.17
CA GLU A 155 3.56 -5.57 -9.17
C GLU A 155 4.73 -6.54 -9.37
N LEU A 156 5.96 -6.07 -9.24
CA LEU A 156 7.16 -6.89 -9.28
C LEU A 156 7.22 -7.87 -8.09
N MET A 157 6.94 -7.38 -6.89
CA MET A 157 6.86 -8.23 -5.71
C MET A 157 5.72 -9.24 -5.85
N TRP A 158 4.54 -8.83 -6.35
CA TRP A 158 3.41 -9.72 -6.59
C TRP A 158 3.77 -10.82 -7.59
N THR A 159 4.49 -10.50 -8.66
CA THR A 159 4.98 -11.48 -9.64
C THR A 159 5.86 -12.54 -8.97
N SER A 160 6.75 -12.13 -8.08
CA SER A 160 7.63 -13.07 -7.36
C SER A 160 6.85 -14.00 -6.44
N ILE A 161 5.82 -13.49 -5.77
CA ILE A 161 4.92 -14.27 -4.90
C ILE A 161 4.10 -15.28 -5.74
N LEU A 162 3.56 -14.82 -6.90
CA LEU A 162 2.83 -15.70 -7.82
C LEU A 162 3.73 -16.78 -8.42
N ASN A 163 5.01 -16.51 -8.67
CA ASN A 163 6.00 -17.50 -9.12
C ASN A 163 6.30 -18.54 -8.05
N ASP A 164 6.18 -18.23 -6.77
CA ASP A 164 6.24 -19.21 -5.67
C ASP A 164 5.00 -20.13 -5.64
N GLY A 165 4.00 -19.84 -6.46
CA GLY A 165 2.76 -20.61 -6.58
C GLY A 165 1.71 -20.24 -5.53
N TRP A 166 1.82 -19.10 -4.86
CA TRP A 166 0.87 -18.70 -3.81
C TRP A 166 -0.25 -17.85 -4.37
N ILE A 167 -1.45 -18.07 -3.83
CA ILE A 167 -2.62 -17.25 -4.16
C ILE A 167 -2.45 -15.87 -3.53
N LEU A 168 -2.77 -14.83 -4.30
CA LEU A 168 -2.82 -13.46 -3.79
C LEU A 168 -4.24 -12.97 -3.65
N THR A 169 -4.50 -12.20 -2.59
CA THR A 169 -5.70 -11.36 -2.46
C THR A 169 -5.29 -9.90 -2.26
N LEU A 170 -5.92 -9.01 -3.02
CA LEU A 170 -5.62 -7.58 -3.08
C LEU A 170 -6.90 -6.80 -2.78
N PRO A 171 -7.15 -6.40 -1.53
CA PRO A 171 -8.34 -5.67 -1.16
C PRO A 171 -8.30 -4.20 -1.60
N ASP A 172 -9.45 -3.66 -1.96
CA ASP A 172 -9.72 -2.23 -2.00
C ASP A 172 -9.95 -1.76 -0.55
N HIS A 173 -8.85 -1.70 0.22
CA HIS A 173 -8.92 -1.52 1.67
C HIS A 173 -9.48 -0.17 2.11
N GLN A 174 -9.50 0.84 1.25
CA GLN A 174 -10.09 2.15 1.54
C GLN A 174 -11.63 2.13 1.50
N GLY A 175 -12.23 0.99 1.14
CA GLY A 175 -13.66 0.79 1.12
C GLY A 175 -14.39 1.50 -0.02
N PRO A 176 -15.74 1.56 0.02
CA PRO A 176 -16.55 2.02 -1.11
C PRO A 176 -16.45 3.51 -1.42
N LEU A 177 -15.89 4.30 -0.50
CA LEU A 177 -15.69 5.75 -0.65
C LEU A 177 -14.23 6.11 -0.93
N SER A 178 -13.34 5.13 -1.11
CA SER A 178 -11.88 5.36 -1.15
C SER A 178 -11.41 6.28 -0.02
N ALA A 179 -11.81 5.94 1.22
CA ALA A 179 -11.61 6.78 2.39
C ALA A 179 -10.16 6.69 2.89
N PHE A 180 -9.25 7.36 2.19
CA PHE A 180 -7.83 7.40 2.56
C PHE A 180 -7.65 7.89 4.00
N SER A 181 -6.72 7.29 4.75
CA SER A 181 -6.48 7.54 6.19
C SER A 181 -7.56 7.07 7.16
N SER A 182 -8.68 6.50 6.69
CA SER A 182 -9.72 5.96 7.56
C SER A 182 -9.35 4.60 8.12
N SER A 183 -8.41 4.62 9.03
CA SER A 183 -7.65 3.49 9.59
C SER A 183 -8.45 2.22 9.91
N PHE A 184 -9.60 2.35 10.61
CA PHE A 184 -10.43 1.19 10.96
C PHE A 184 -11.09 0.55 9.73
N ILE A 185 -11.52 1.36 8.75
CA ILE A 185 -12.05 0.84 7.48
C ILE A 185 -10.99 -0.01 6.79
N HIS A 186 -9.73 0.49 6.74
CA HIS A 186 -8.63 -0.22 6.11
C HIS A 186 -8.38 -1.59 6.77
N GLY A 187 -8.37 -1.64 8.10
CA GLY A 187 -8.16 -2.87 8.84
C GLY A 187 -9.31 -3.87 8.66
N HIS A 188 -10.56 -3.42 8.83
CA HIS A 188 -11.74 -4.27 8.66
C HIS A 188 -11.85 -4.81 7.23
N ALA A 189 -11.74 -3.93 6.23
CA ALA A 189 -11.81 -4.35 4.83
C ALA A 189 -10.73 -5.38 4.48
N SER A 190 -9.49 -5.19 4.97
CA SER A 190 -8.41 -6.15 4.75
C SER A 190 -8.68 -7.51 5.40
N LEU A 191 -9.13 -7.54 6.65
CA LEU A 191 -9.43 -8.80 7.35
C LEU A 191 -10.63 -9.54 6.75
N ASP A 192 -11.66 -8.80 6.34
CA ASP A 192 -12.83 -9.40 5.69
C ASP A 192 -12.55 -9.85 4.25
N ALA A 193 -11.58 -9.24 3.57
CA ALA A 193 -11.08 -9.76 2.29
C ALA A 193 -10.46 -11.14 2.45
N LEU A 194 -9.74 -11.39 3.55
CA LEU A 194 -9.21 -12.73 3.87
C LEU A 194 -10.35 -13.72 4.10
N ARG A 195 -11.37 -13.37 4.90
CA ARG A 195 -12.58 -14.20 5.09
C ARG A 195 -13.25 -14.53 3.76
N ALA A 196 -13.49 -13.52 2.93
CA ALA A 196 -14.10 -13.69 1.63
C ALA A 196 -13.25 -14.58 0.71
N THR A 197 -11.92 -14.41 0.73
CA THR A 197 -11.00 -15.22 -0.09
C THR A 197 -10.99 -16.68 0.36
N LEU A 198 -10.93 -16.95 1.67
CA LEU A 198 -10.99 -18.31 2.21
C LEU A 198 -12.34 -18.99 1.93
N ASN A 199 -13.43 -18.23 1.97
CA ASN A 199 -14.79 -18.73 1.72
C ASN A 199 -15.14 -18.84 0.21
N PHE A 200 -14.19 -18.56 -0.69
CA PHE A 200 -14.43 -18.68 -2.13
C PHE A 200 -14.11 -20.09 -2.62
N ASP A 201 -15.11 -20.96 -2.65
CA ASP A 201 -14.99 -22.41 -2.95
C ASP A 201 -14.12 -22.75 -4.15
N THR A 202 -14.05 -21.85 -5.14
CA THR A 202 -13.22 -22.02 -6.35
C THR A 202 -11.74 -22.21 -6.03
N LEU A 203 -11.23 -21.68 -4.90
CA LEU A 203 -9.82 -21.69 -4.52
C LEU A 203 -9.43 -22.96 -3.76
N LYS A 204 -10.38 -23.64 -3.13
CA LYS A 204 -10.16 -24.81 -2.27
C LYS A 204 -9.23 -24.53 -1.08
N LEU A 205 -9.10 -23.28 -0.66
CA LEU A 205 -8.40 -22.90 0.55
C LEU A 205 -9.12 -23.43 1.79
N GLN A 206 -8.38 -23.71 2.85
CA GLN A 206 -8.93 -24.15 4.13
C GLN A 206 -8.88 -23.01 5.16
N PRO A 207 -9.76 -23.01 6.17
CA PRO A 207 -9.78 -21.97 7.20
C PRO A 207 -8.46 -21.82 7.98
N ASP A 208 -7.69 -22.91 8.10
CA ASP A 208 -6.43 -22.99 8.83
C ASP A 208 -5.18 -22.81 7.94
N ASP A 209 -5.36 -22.56 6.65
CA ASP A 209 -4.24 -22.28 5.76
C ASP A 209 -3.45 -21.03 6.22
N PRO A 210 -2.11 -21.07 6.22
CA PRO A 210 -1.31 -19.96 6.66
C PRO A 210 -1.45 -18.74 5.74
N ILE A 211 -1.59 -17.58 6.37
CA ILE A 211 -1.75 -16.29 5.71
C ILE A 211 -0.59 -15.39 6.09
N VAL A 212 -0.01 -14.68 5.13
CA VAL A 212 0.90 -13.55 5.38
C VAL A 212 0.31 -12.29 4.78
N GLY A 213 0.26 -11.22 5.58
CA GLY A 213 -0.14 -9.90 5.11
C GLY A 213 1.09 -9.01 4.84
N ILE A 214 1.08 -8.27 3.74
CA ILE A 214 2.17 -7.36 3.39
C ILE A 214 1.64 -6.03 2.87
N GLY A 215 2.33 -4.94 3.17
CA GLY A 215 2.02 -3.62 2.63
C GLY A 215 3.19 -2.66 2.75
N TYR A 216 3.20 -1.66 1.87
CA TYR A 216 4.13 -0.55 1.91
C TYR A 216 3.36 0.78 1.94
N SER A 217 3.90 1.80 2.62
CA SER A 217 3.28 3.15 2.65
C SER A 217 1.81 3.12 3.05
N GLY A 218 0.89 3.62 2.25
CA GLY A 218 -0.56 3.51 2.50
C GLY A 218 -1.05 2.08 2.65
N GLY A 219 -0.46 1.12 1.91
CA GLY A 219 -0.70 -0.30 2.11
C GLY A 219 -0.20 -0.81 3.47
N ALA A 220 0.92 -0.28 3.99
CA ALA A 220 1.39 -0.61 5.34
C ALA A 220 0.52 0.04 6.43
N MET A 221 -0.13 1.17 6.15
CA MET A 221 -1.17 1.70 7.04
C MET A 221 -2.34 0.71 7.16
N ALA A 222 -2.83 0.20 6.03
CA ALA A 222 -3.88 -0.81 6.03
C ALA A 222 -3.46 -2.09 6.74
N GLY A 223 -2.25 -2.60 6.44
CA GLY A 223 -1.69 -3.80 7.06
C GLY A 223 -1.42 -3.64 8.55
N GLY A 224 -0.97 -2.48 8.99
CA GLY A 224 -0.76 -2.17 10.41
C GLY A 224 -2.07 -2.17 11.20
N TRP A 225 -3.14 -1.62 10.62
CA TRP A 225 -4.46 -1.70 11.24
C TRP A 225 -5.08 -3.08 11.16
N ALA A 226 -4.90 -3.82 10.05
CA ALA A 226 -5.30 -5.22 9.99
C ALA A 226 -4.57 -6.07 11.05
N ALA A 227 -3.25 -5.88 11.23
CA ALA A 227 -2.47 -6.54 12.26
C ALA A 227 -2.95 -6.19 13.67
N SER A 228 -3.27 -4.90 13.90
CA SER A 228 -3.75 -4.39 15.19
C SER A 228 -5.13 -4.93 15.56
N LEU A 229 -6.02 -5.05 14.58
CA LEU A 229 -7.41 -5.50 14.78
C LEU A 229 -7.55 -7.03 14.73
N HIS A 230 -6.56 -7.76 14.22
CA HIS A 230 -6.65 -9.18 13.96
C HIS A 230 -7.14 -9.98 15.17
N ASP A 231 -6.54 -9.78 16.34
CA ASP A 231 -6.90 -10.56 17.55
C ASP A 231 -8.33 -10.26 18.04
N SER A 232 -8.79 -9.02 17.94
CA SER A 232 -10.10 -8.61 18.44
C SER A 232 -11.25 -8.77 17.45
N TYR A 233 -10.96 -8.71 16.14
CA TYR A 233 -11.97 -8.68 15.09
C TYR A 233 -12.03 -9.95 14.24
N ALA A 234 -10.88 -10.62 14.03
CA ALA A 234 -10.76 -11.74 13.10
C ALA A 234 -9.79 -12.83 13.63
N SER A 235 -9.88 -13.15 14.91
CA SER A 235 -8.97 -14.08 15.61
C SER A 235 -8.97 -15.50 15.06
N GLU A 236 -9.99 -15.88 14.29
CA GLU A 236 -10.11 -17.17 13.61
C GLU A 236 -9.19 -17.32 12.39
N LEU A 237 -8.69 -16.20 11.83
CA LEU A 237 -7.78 -16.25 10.69
C LEU A 237 -6.38 -16.69 11.10
N ASN A 238 -5.81 -17.65 10.40
CA ASN A 238 -4.46 -18.16 10.67
C ASN A 238 -3.38 -17.25 10.04
N VAL A 239 -3.29 -16.00 10.50
CA VAL A 239 -2.22 -15.10 10.05
C VAL A 239 -0.94 -15.41 10.77
N VAL A 240 0.09 -15.82 10.02
CA VAL A 240 1.40 -16.24 10.53
C VAL A 240 2.47 -15.13 10.45
N GLY A 241 2.14 -13.97 9.93
CA GLY A 241 3.05 -12.81 9.93
C GLY A 241 2.57 -11.63 9.10
N TRP A 242 3.12 -10.45 9.44
CA TRP A 242 2.90 -9.18 8.76
C TRP A 242 4.23 -8.56 8.35
N ALA A 243 4.38 -8.09 7.10
CA ALA A 243 5.53 -7.30 6.67
C ALA A 243 5.06 -5.90 6.26
N LEU A 244 5.53 -4.88 6.99
CA LEU A 244 5.02 -3.52 6.92
C LEU A 244 6.19 -2.54 6.72
N GLY A 245 6.26 -1.85 5.59
CA GLY A 245 7.33 -0.91 5.30
C GLY A 245 6.85 0.52 5.11
N GLY A 246 7.68 1.51 5.50
CA GLY A 246 7.34 2.92 5.36
C GLY A 246 5.99 3.27 6.01
N THR A 247 5.70 2.74 7.18
CA THR A 247 4.36 2.67 7.78
C THR A 247 3.89 4.01 8.35
N PRO A 248 2.80 4.64 7.82
CA PRO A 248 2.19 5.84 8.37
C PRO A 248 1.34 5.50 9.61
N SER A 249 2.00 5.18 10.72
CA SER A 249 1.36 4.70 11.95
C SER A 249 0.74 5.81 12.80
N ASN A 250 1.06 7.08 12.51
CA ASN A 250 0.54 8.26 13.22
C ASN A 250 0.17 9.34 12.21
N LEU A 251 -1.14 9.53 12.00
CA LEU A 251 -1.66 10.46 11.00
C LEU A 251 -1.23 11.90 11.25
N THR A 252 -1.23 12.36 12.52
CA THR A 252 -0.78 13.70 12.89
C THR A 252 0.69 13.91 12.54
N GLY A 253 1.55 12.92 12.80
CA GLY A 253 2.96 12.99 12.47
C GLY A 253 3.20 13.00 10.96
N THR A 254 2.50 12.15 10.22
CA THR A 254 2.56 12.10 8.75
C THR A 254 2.08 13.41 8.14
N PHE A 255 0.93 13.92 8.57
CA PHE A 255 0.41 15.22 8.14
C PHE A 255 1.46 16.32 8.28
N ARG A 256 2.06 16.46 9.48
CA ARG A 256 3.08 17.49 9.73
C ARG A 256 4.33 17.33 8.87
N GLY A 257 4.66 16.09 8.50
CA GLY A 257 5.80 15.77 7.64
C GLY A 257 5.62 16.22 6.19
N VAL A 258 4.41 16.10 5.64
CA VAL A 258 4.13 16.35 4.21
C VAL A 258 3.42 17.68 3.93
N ASN A 259 2.66 18.24 4.89
CA ASN A 259 1.85 19.45 4.71
C ASN A 259 2.71 20.67 4.33
N GLY A 260 2.35 21.39 3.28
CA GLY A 260 3.09 22.52 2.76
C GLY A 260 4.36 22.17 2.00
N GLY A 261 4.63 20.86 1.78
CA GLY A 261 5.79 20.36 1.04
C GLY A 261 5.43 19.74 -0.31
N LEU A 262 6.40 19.05 -0.90
CA LEU A 262 6.25 18.39 -2.20
C LEU A 262 5.13 17.34 -2.21
N PHE A 263 4.92 16.67 -1.08
CA PHE A 263 3.95 15.59 -0.90
C PHE A 263 2.69 16.06 -0.16
N ALA A 264 2.42 17.37 -0.15
CA ALA A 264 1.30 17.94 0.57
C ALA A 264 -0.08 17.39 0.14
N GLY A 265 -0.19 16.87 -1.08
CA GLY A 265 -1.39 16.22 -1.56
C GLY A 265 -1.87 15.08 -0.66
N PHE A 266 -0.96 14.35 0.01
CA PHE A 266 -1.33 13.31 0.97
C PHE A 266 -1.99 13.87 2.24
N SER A 267 -1.61 15.07 2.68
CA SER A 267 -2.29 15.72 3.82
C SER A 267 -3.72 16.12 3.47
N VAL A 268 -3.92 16.63 2.25
CA VAL A 268 -5.25 16.99 1.74
C VAL A 268 -6.12 15.74 1.57
N ALA A 269 -5.59 14.70 0.93
CA ALA A 269 -6.29 13.42 0.76
C ALA A 269 -6.63 12.77 2.11
N GLY A 270 -5.72 12.85 3.09
CA GLY A 270 -5.98 12.36 4.44
C GLY A 270 -7.15 13.05 5.13
N ILE A 271 -7.23 14.39 5.03
CA ILE A 271 -8.39 15.14 5.54
C ILE A 271 -9.67 14.71 4.80
N ALA A 272 -9.63 14.63 3.47
CA ALA A 272 -10.79 14.25 2.68
C ALA A 272 -11.34 12.87 3.09
N GLY A 273 -10.48 11.87 3.26
CA GLY A 273 -10.90 10.53 3.67
C GLY A 273 -11.48 10.48 5.10
N LEU A 274 -10.97 11.30 6.03
CA LEU A 274 -11.56 11.42 7.36
C LEU A 274 -12.90 12.15 7.31
N VAL A 275 -13.06 13.19 6.49
CA VAL A 275 -14.35 13.87 6.23
C VAL A 275 -15.39 12.89 5.70
N ASP A 276 -15.01 12.01 4.78
CA ASP A 276 -15.92 11.05 4.17
C ASP A 276 -16.31 9.89 5.12
N SER A 277 -15.55 9.68 6.20
CA SER A 277 -15.70 8.52 7.10
C SER A 277 -16.28 8.87 8.47
N TYR A 278 -16.02 10.07 8.97
CA TYR A 278 -16.36 10.47 10.34
C TYR A 278 -17.26 11.71 10.33
N PRO A 279 -18.54 11.58 10.69
CA PRO A 279 -19.49 12.71 10.73
C PRO A 279 -18.97 13.90 11.54
N GLU A 280 -18.32 13.66 12.68
CA GLU A 280 -17.76 14.71 13.54
C GLU A 280 -16.61 15.47 12.85
N VAL A 281 -15.83 14.81 11.99
CA VAL A 281 -14.79 15.46 11.18
C VAL A 281 -15.44 16.27 10.06
N ASN A 282 -16.45 15.73 9.40
CA ASN A 282 -17.20 16.43 8.37
C ASN A 282 -17.83 17.72 8.90
N ASP A 283 -18.49 17.66 10.05
CA ASP A 283 -19.12 18.82 10.69
C ASP A 283 -18.09 19.88 11.08
N TYR A 284 -16.97 19.45 11.67
CA TYR A 284 -15.90 20.36 12.06
C TYR A 284 -15.25 21.02 10.84
N ILE A 285 -14.77 20.22 9.88
CA ILE A 285 -14.13 20.73 8.67
C ILE A 285 -15.11 21.63 7.89
N GLY A 286 -16.37 21.23 7.74
CA GLY A 286 -17.40 22.05 7.10
C GLY A 286 -17.59 23.43 7.74
N SER A 287 -17.33 23.54 9.05
CA SER A 287 -17.44 24.82 9.77
C SER A 287 -16.24 25.76 9.61
N VAL A 288 -15.07 25.23 9.20
CA VAL A 288 -13.81 26.00 9.17
C VAL A 288 -13.14 26.02 7.78
N ILE A 289 -13.58 25.19 6.85
CA ILE A 289 -12.98 25.11 5.51
C ILE A 289 -13.31 26.35 4.68
N THR A 290 -12.34 26.85 3.95
CA THR A 290 -12.55 27.93 2.97
C THR A 290 -12.93 27.36 1.60
N PRO A 291 -13.39 28.18 0.64
CA PRO A 291 -13.60 27.71 -0.74
C PRO A 291 -12.35 27.06 -1.35
N ALA A 292 -11.17 27.64 -1.15
CA ALA A 292 -9.91 27.08 -1.66
C ALA A 292 -9.56 25.73 -0.99
N GLY A 293 -9.85 25.59 0.31
CA GLY A 293 -9.71 24.32 1.02
C GLY A 293 -10.66 23.26 0.49
N ASN A 294 -11.93 23.63 0.24
CA ASN A 294 -12.91 22.73 -0.34
C ASN A 294 -12.51 22.27 -1.76
N ASP A 295 -12.03 23.18 -2.60
CA ASP A 295 -11.54 22.85 -3.94
C ASP A 295 -10.35 21.86 -3.87
N ALA A 296 -9.46 22.03 -2.88
CA ALA A 296 -8.36 21.09 -2.67
C ALA A 296 -8.86 19.71 -2.24
N LEU A 297 -9.86 19.59 -1.34
CA LEU A 297 -10.49 18.33 -0.99
C LEU A 297 -11.19 17.68 -2.20
N GLN A 298 -11.92 18.47 -2.99
CA GLN A 298 -12.62 17.98 -4.17
C GLN A 298 -11.62 17.44 -5.21
N TYR A 299 -10.48 18.12 -5.39
CA TYR A 299 -9.42 17.67 -6.29
C TYR A 299 -8.96 16.24 -5.98
N THR A 300 -8.87 15.84 -4.69
CA THR A 300 -8.46 14.48 -4.30
C THR A 300 -9.49 13.42 -4.66
N ARG A 301 -10.78 13.79 -4.80
CA ARG A 301 -11.87 12.89 -5.20
C ARG A 301 -11.99 12.70 -6.72
N GLU A 302 -11.16 13.38 -7.49
CA GLU A 302 -11.16 13.35 -8.95
C GLU A 302 -9.84 12.84 -9.54
N HIS A 303 -8.81 12.67 -8.69
CA HIS A 303 -7.47 12.31 -9.13
C HIS A 303 -6.91 11.13 -8.33
N CYS A 304 -6.16 10.28 -9.02
CA CYS A 304 -5.38 9.23 -8.37
C CYS A 304 -4.08 9.81 -7.76
N MET A 305 -3.38 9.00 -6.99
CA MET A 305 -2.22 9.37 -6.17
C MET A 305 -1.24 10.31 -6.89
N ILE A 306 -0.81 10.00 -8.11
CA ILE A 306 0.15 10.86 -8.84
C ILE A 306 -0.46 12.24 -9.17
N GLY A 307 -1.72 12.27 -9.60
CA GLY A 307 -2.43 13.53 -9.83
C GLY A 307 -2.51 14.38 -8.56
N ILE A 308 -2.81 13.75 -7.42
CA ILE A 308 -2.87 14.40 -6.11
C ILE A 308 -1.51 14.96 -5.72
N VAL A 309 -0.44 14.16 -5.83
CA VAL A 309 0.92 14.61 -5.50
C VAL A 309 1.38 15.76 -6.39
N VAL A 310 1.13 15.69 -7.70
CA VAL A 310 1.57 16.73 -8.64
C VAL A 310 0.70 17.99 -8.54
N GLY A 311 -0.62 17.83 -8.41
CA GLY A 311 -1.56 18.96 -8.43
C GLY A 311 -1.64 19.74 -7.13
N LEU A 312 -1.30 19.11 -6.00
CA LEU A 312 -1.42 19.73 -4.67
C LEU A 312 -0.07 19.95 -3.97
N GLN A 313 1.02 20.08 -4.75
CA GLN A 313 2.33 20.43 -4.20
C GLN A 313 2.25 21.77 -3.44
N ASN A 314 2.92 21.83 -2.30
CA ASN A 314 3.05 23.00 -1.45
C ASN A 314 1.71 23.53 -0.87
N VAL A 315 0.60 22.82 -1.06
CA VAL A 315 -0.66 23.16 -0.36
C VAL A 315 -0.44 22.99 1.14
N ASN A 316 -0.77 24.03 1.90
CA ASN A 316 -0.63 24.01 3.35
C ASN A 316 -1.99 24.23 4.02
N MET A 317 -2.62 23.13 4.44
CA MET A 317 -3.94 23.11 5.06
C MET A 317 -3.99 23.79 6.45
N THR A 318 -2.82 24.13 7.01
CA THR A 318 -2.76 24.92 8.27
C THR A 318 -2.74 26.43 8.05
N LEU A 319 -2.84 26.90 6.80
CA LEU A 319 -3.00 28.31 6.50
C LEU A 319 -4.48 28.69 6.47
N ASP A 320 -4.80 29.88 6.97
CA ASP A 320 -6.15 30.42 6.98
C ASP A 320 -6.78 30.59 5.60
N SER A 321 -5.95 30.58 4.53
CA SER A 321 -6.43 30.54 3.14
C SER A 321 -7.13 29.24 2.77
N PHE A 322 -6.85 28.13 3.48
CA PHE A 322 -7.45 26.81 3.24
C PHE A 322 -8.41 26.38 4.37
N VAL A 323 -8.02 26.61 5.62
CA VAL A 323 -8.81 26.27 6.81
C VAL A 323 -8.72 27.42 7.80
N SER A 324 -9.84 28.04 8.15
CA SER A 324 -9.89 29.11 9.16
C SER A 324 -9.37 28.58 10.50
N ASN A 325 -8.42 29.28 11.10
CA ASN A 325 -7.66 28.79 12.27
C ASN A 325 -6.91 27.48 12.02
N GLY A 326 -6.42 27.25 10.80
CA GLY A 326 -5.78 26.00 10.39
C GLY A 326 -4.55 25.62 11.23
N ASN A 327 -3.91 26.58 11.91
CA ASN A 327 -2.83 26.32 12.88
C ASN A 327 -3.26 25.44 14.06
N THR A 328 -4.55 25.37 14.40
CA THR A 328 -5.11 24.52 15.46
C THR A 328 -5.76 23.25 14.91
N LEU A 329 -5.83 23.05 13.59
CA LEU A 329 -6.53 21.94 12.92
C LEU A 329 -6.27 20.57 13.55
N LEU A 330 -5.03 20.27 13.90
CA LEU A 330 -4.64 18.97 14.47
C LEU A 330 -4.77 18.88 16.00
N THR A 331 -5.02 20.00 16.65
CA THR A 331 -5.06 20.10 18.12
C THR A 331 -6.43 20.54 18.65
N ASP A 332 -7.36 20.83 17.73
CA ASP A 332 -8.73 21.15 18.11
C ASP A 332 -9.37 20.02 18.92
N GLU A 333 -10.12 20.38 19.97
CA GLU A 333 -10.72 19.45 20.92
C GLU A 333 -11.72 18.46 20.28
N LYS A 334 -12.27 18.79 19.11
CA LYS A 334 -13.19 17.93 18.36
C LYS A 334 -12.45 16.88 17.53
N ILE A 335 -11.22 17.16 17.12
CA ILE A 335 -10.46 16.34 16.16
C ILE A 335 -9.32 15.57 16.83
N ALA A 336 -8.61 16.19 17.77
CA ALA A 336 -7.44 15.60 18.41
C ALA A 336 -7.72 14.23 19.07
N PRO A 337 -8.85 14.00 19.75
CA PRO A 337 -9.17 12.69 20.31
C PRO A 337 -9.27 11.60 19.25
N LEU A 338 -9.90 11.90 18.10
CA LEU A 338 -9.99 10.96 16.98
C LEU A 338 -8.63 10.68 16.38
N LEU A 339 -7.82 11.71 16.09
CA LEU A 339 -6.46 11.53 15.57
C LEU A 339 -5.59 10.67 16.50
N ASN A 340 -5.76 10.82 17.81
CA ASN A 340 -5.09 9.97 18.78
C ASN A 340 -5.58 8.52 18.68
N LYS A 341 -6.90 8.29 18.61
CA LYS A 341 -7.50 6.96 18.42
C LYS A 341 -7.04 6.30 17.13
N LEU A 342 -6.81 7.08 16.06
CA LEU A 342 -6.31 6.63 14.77
C LEU A 342 -4.78 6.50 14.71
N THR A 343 -4.10 6.58 15.86
CA THR A 343 -2.66 6.31 15.98
C THR A 343 -2.45 4.87 16.42
N MET A 344 -1.66 4.09 15.68
CA MET A 344 -1.39 2.69 15.98
C MET A 344 -0.67 2.57 17.33
N GLY A 345 -1.10 1.59 18.12
CA GLY A 345 -0.50 1.27 19.41
C GLY A 345 -1.04 2.07 20.61
N THR A 346 -1.92 3.05 20.41
CA THR A 346 -2.50 3.84 21.53
C THR A 346 -3.36 2.99 22.46
N GLU A 347 -4.02 1.96 21.94
CA GLU A 347 -4.80 1.03 22.75
C GLU A 347 -4.13 -0.35 22.79
N LYS A 348 -3.86 -0.87 23.99
CA LYS A 348 -3.18 -2.17 24.19
C LYS A 348 -3.90 -3.33 23.49
N ARG A 349 -5.23 -3.30 23.37
CA ARG A 349 -6.01 -4.33 22.67
C ARG A 349 -5.71 -4.40 21.16
N TYR A 350 -5.14 -3.35 20.60
CA TYR A 350 -4.74 -3.27 19.20
C TYR A 350 -3.24 -3.57 19.03
N THR A 351 -2.78 -4.62 19.72
CA THR A 351 -1.41 -5.12 19.60
C THR A 351 -1.38 -6.33 18.68
N PRO A 352 -0.54 -6.37 17.64
CA PRO A 352 -0.43 -7.52 16.75
C PRO A 352 -0.09 -8.81 17.49
N ARG A 353 -0.90 -9.86 17.26
CA ARG A 353 -0.65 -11.22 17.78
C ARG A 353 0.38 -11.98 16.93
N ALA A 354 0.25 -11.89 15.62
CA ALA A 354 1.19 -12.51 14.69
C ALA A 354 2.49 -11.70 14.59
N PRO A 355 3.65 -12.35 14.33
CA PRO A 355 4.93 -11.67 14.16
C PRO A 355 4.89 -10.54 13.13
N VAL A 356 5.56 -9.41 13.43
CA VAL A 356 5.63 -8.24 12.57
C VAL A 356 7.07 -7.97 12.15
N TYR A 357 7.31 -7.94 10.85
CA TYR A 357 8.52 -7.39 10.26
C TYR A 357 8.24 -5.97 9.79
N MET A 358 8.80 -4.99 10.48
CA MET A 358 8.73 -3.59 10.07
C MET A 358 10.06 -3.15 9.47
N TYR A 359 10.02 -2.29 8.44
CA TYR A 359 11.23 -1.73 7.86
C TYR A 359 11.02 -0.28 7.39
N HIS A 360 12.05 0.56 7.58
CA HIS A 360 11.94 2.00 7.36
C HIS A 360 13.30 2.65 7.07
N ALA A 361 13.34 3.69 6.23
CA ALA A 361 14.52 4.55 6.12
C ALA A 361 14.48 5.65 7.17
N ARG A 362 15.62 5.96 7.80
CA ARG A 362 15.68 7.10 8.73
C ARG A 362 15.50 8.44 8.04
N ASN A 363 15.81 8.50 6.74
CA ASN A 363 15.67 9.69 5.91
C ASN A 363 14.46 9.60 4.98
N ASP A 364 13.41 8.90 5.40
CA ASP A 364 12.14 8.85 4.70
C ASP A 364 11.54 10.27 4.61
N GLU A 365 11.36 10.76 3.39
CA GLU A 365 10.93 12.11 3.08
C GLU A 365 9.40 12.28 3.10
N ILE A 366 8.66 11.19 3.25
CA ILE A 366 7.19 11.17 3.26
C ILE A 366 6.69 10.77 4.64
N ILE A 367 7.14 9.65 5.16
CA ILE A 367 6.67 9.08 6.42
C ILE A 367 7.74 9.24 7.51
N PRO A 368 7.48 10.03 8.58
CA PRO A 368 8.46 10.23 9.64
C PRO A 368 8.85 8.92 10.33
N PHE A 369 10.13 8.56 10.23
CA PHE A 369 10.72 7.36 10.85
C PHE A 369 10.37 7.20 12.33
N GLU A 370 10.48 8.28 13.10
CA GLU A 370 10.28 8.28 14.55
C GLU A 370 8.91 7.75 14.94
N ARG A 371 7.89 7.98 14.11
CA ARG A 371 6.51 7.54 14.38
C ARG A 371 6.35 6.04 14.20
N ALA A 372 6.91 5.48 13.14
CA ALA A 372 6.91 4.04 12.91
C ALA A 372 7.74 3.31 13.99
N ASN A 373 8.92 3.83 14.35
CA ASN A 373 9.75 3.30 15.41
C ASN A 373 9.04 3.37 16.78
N GLN A 374 8.35 4.46 17.08
CA GLN A 374 7.57 4.60 18.32
C GLN A 374 6.46 3.55 18.39
N THR A 375 5.72 3.33 17.30
CA THR A 375 4.67 2.30 17.23
C THR A 375 5.23 0.90 17.43
N ALA A 376 6.36 0.56 16.80
CA ALA A 376 7.04 -0.71 17.01
C ALA A 376 7.42 -0.93 18.49
N ASN A 377 7.95 0.11 19.16
CA ASN A 377 8.27 0.05 20.58
C ASN A 377 7.02 -0.17 21.45
N ILE A 378 5.90 0.50 21.13
CA ILE A 378 4.65 0.33 21.89
C ILE A 378 4.12 -1.09 21.71
N TRP A 379 4.06 -1.60 20.49
CA TRP A 379 3.64 -2.99 20.24
C TRP A 379 4.53 -3.99 20.99
N CYS A 380 5.84 -3.76 20.95
CA CYS A 380 6.81 -4.57 21.70
C CYS A 380 6.51 -4.58 23.21
N ASN A 381 6.36 -3.41 23.81
CA ASN A 381 6.06 -3.26 25.25
C ASN A 381 4.73 -3.92 25.62
N ASN A 382 3.82 -4.05 24.68
CA ASN A 382 2.54 -4.74 24.84
C ASN A 382 2.62 -6.26 24.62
N GLY A 383 3.79 -6.80 24.20
CA GLY A 383 4.04 -8.23 24.06
C GLY A 383 4.03 -8.76 22.62
N ALA A 384 3.99 -7.90 21.60
CA ALA A 384 4.14 -8.34 20.22
C ALA A 384 5.57 -8.81 19.90
N ASN A 385 5.70 -9.72 18.93
CA ASN A 385 7.00 -10.09 18.36
C ASN A 385 7.30 -9.18 17.18
N VAL A 386 8.27 -8.27 17.31
CA VAL A 386 8.59 -7.27 16.30
C VAL A 386 10.06 -7.37 15.88
N LEU A 387 10.29 -7.51 14.59
CA LEU A 387 11.61 -7.24 14.00
C LEU A 387 11.54 -5.90 13.26
N PHE A 388 12.21 -4.88 13.78
CA PHE A 388 12.29 -3.56 13.17
C PHE A 388 13.66 -3.39 12.47
N GLN A 389 13.64 -3.20 11.16
CA GLN A 389 14.83 -2.94 10.35
C GLN A 389 14.85 -1.50 9.90
N ASP A 390 15.85 -0.72 10.28
CA ASP A 390 16.04 0.63 9.77
C ASP A 390 17.29 0.77 8.89
N TYR A 391 17.23 1.76 8.01
CA TYR A 391 18.31 2.09 7.09
C TYR A 391 18.79 3.52 7.29
N THR A 392 20.10 3.67 7.50
CA THR A 392 20.71 4.95 7.90
C THR A 392 21.35 5.74 6.75
N SER A 393 21.47 5.14 5.56
CA SER A 393 22.04 5.83 4.41
C SER A 393 21.18 7.05 4.02
N ILE A 394 21.85 8.17 3.75
CA ILE A 394 21.20 9.38 3.23
C ILE A 394 20.60 9.18 1.83
N SER A 395 21.02 8.14 1.10
CA SER A 395 20.46 7.78 -0.21
C SER A 395 19.23 6.90 -0.12
N MET A 396 18.89 6.41 1.09
CA MET A 396 17.67 5.64 1.33
C MET A 396 16.53 6.59 1.70
N GLY A 397 15.56 6.74 0.81
CA GLY A 397 14.32 7.46 1.04
C GLY A 397 13.13 6.51 1.00
N HIS A 398 11.92 7.06 0.88
CA HIS A 398 10.68 6.29 0.90
C HIS A 398 10.66 5.20 -0.19
N VAL A 399 10.69 5.59 -1.46
CA VAL A 399 10.57 4.65 -2.60
C VAL A 399 11.77 3.68 -2.68
N SER A 400 12.99 4.16 -2.48
CA SER A 400 14.17 3.29 -2.54
C SER A 400 14.16 2.22 -1.45
N THR A 401 13.57 2.49 -0.30
CA THR A 401 13.43 1.49 0.78
C THR A 401 12.48 0.36 0.38
N GLU A 402 11.37 0.65 -0.27
CA GLU A 402 10.48 -0.38 -0.80
C GLU A 402 11.20 -1.30 -1.77
N VAL A 403 11.81 -0.71 -2.82
CA VAL A 403 12.54 -1.47 -3.86
C VAL A 403 13.61 -2.36 -3.25
N MET A 404 14.49 -1.75 -2.46
CA MET A 404 15.68 -2.42 -1.93
C MET A 404 15.36 -3.45 -0.86
N ASN A 405 14.23 -3.31 -0.16
CA ASN A 405 13.82 -4.26 0.87
C ASN A 405 12.96 -5.42 0.34
N THR A 406 12.49 -5.38 -0.90
CA THR A 406 11.66 -6.43 -1.50
C THR A 406 12.23 -7.85 -1.31
N PRO A 407 13.55 -8.14 -1.48
CA PRO A 407 14.10 -9.47 -1.23
C PRO A 407 13.93 -9.96 0.22
N PHE A 408 13.99 -9.05 1.18
CA PHE A 408 13.81 -9.38 2.61
C PHE A 408 12.35 -9.65 2.93
N VAL A 409 11.42 -8.92 2.33
CA VAL A 409 9.97 -9.19 2.42
C VAL A 409 9.66 -10.56 1.83
N LEU A 410 10.17 -10.88 0.64
CA LEU A 410 9.99 -12.21 0.04
C LEU A 410 10.58 -13.33 0.90
N LYS A 411 11.76 -13.09 1.51
CA LYS A 411 12.32 -14.04 2.48
C LYS A 411 11.41 -14.21 3.68
N PHE A 412 10.92 -13.12 4.27
CA PHE A 412 10.00 -13.17 5.40
C PHE A 412 8.75 -13.98 5.06
N ILE A 413 8.11 -13.72 3.92
CA ILE A 413 6.93 -14.49 3.47
C ILE A 413 7.27 -15.99 3.39
N ARG A 414 8.38 -16.35 2.73
CA ARG A 414 8.80 -17.75 2.57
C ARG A 414 9.06 -18.44 3.89
N ASP A 415 9.75 -17.77 4.81
CA ASP A 415 10.04 -18.27 6.15
C ASP A 415 8.74 -18.53 6.93
N ARG A 416 7.80 -17.55 6.93
CA ARG A 416 6.49 -17.69 7.60
C ARG A 416 5.66 -18.83 6.99
N MET A 417 5.58 -18.89 5.66
CA MET A 417 4.84 -19.91 4.94
C MET A 417 5.45 -21.33 5.09
N SER A 418 6.69 -21.41 5.48
CA SER A 418 7.40 -22.69 5.70
C SER A 418 7.47 -23.09 7.18
N GLY A 419 6.86 -22.31 8.07
CA GLY A 419 6.86 -22.57 9.52
C GLY A 419 8.24 -22.37 10.18
N VAL A 420 9.16 -21.62 9.54
CA VAL A 420 10.43 -21.27 10.19
C VAL A 420 10.16 -20.37 11.39
N ASP A 421 10.74 -20.63 12.53
CA ASP A 421 10.53 -19.83 13.73
C ASP A 421 10.88 -18.37 13.52
N PHE A 422 10.03 -17.48 14.05
CA PHE A 422 10.35 -16.07 14.12
C PHE A 422 11.07 -15.78 15.44
N VAL A 423 11.98 -14.79 15.41
CA VAL A 423 12.66 -14.35 16.63
C VAL A 423 11.64 -13.93 17.68
N GLN A 424 11.76 -14.49 18.89
CA GLN A 424 10.87 -14.16 19.99
C GLN A 424 11.24 -12.79 20.58
N GLY A 425 10.21 -12.05 20.98
CA GLY A 425 10.36 -10.70 21.51
C GLY A 425 10.65 -9.68 20.39
N CYS A 426 11.42 -8.66 20.75
CA CYS A 426 11.62 -7.51 19.86
C CYS A 426 13.09 -7.30 19.54
N HIS A 427 13.34 -7.06 18.25
CA HIS A 427 14.68 -6.90 17.73
C HIS A 427 14.75 -5.70 16.79
N TRP A 428 15.70 -4.81 17.05
CA TRP A 428 16.04 -3.68 16.19
C TRP A 428 17.33 -3.99 15.44
N LYS A 429 17.29 -3.85 14.12
CA LYS A 429 18.45 -3.96 13.25
C LYS A 429 18.62 -2.64 12.49
N SER A 430 19.84 -2.13 12.50
CA SER A 430 20.19 -0.92 11.78
C SER A 430 21.30 -1.22 10.79
N ASP A 431 21.04 -0.98 9.53
CA ASP A 431 22.02 -1.17 8.46
C ASP A 431 22.19 0.14 7.67
N LEU A 432 23.32 0.29 6.98
CA LEU A 432 23.53 1.45 6.12
C LEU A 432 22.53 1.41 4.95
N ASN A 433 22.48 0.28 4.26
CA ASN A 433 21.50 -0.05 3.23
C ASN A 433 21.48 -1.58 2.99
N PRO A 434 20.47 -2.12 2.29
CA PRO A 434 20.39 -3.55 1.99
C PRO A 434 21.55 -4.11 1.17
N LEU A 435 22.25 -3.27 0.38
CA LEU A 435 23.33 -3.69 -0.52
C LEU A 435 24.57 -4.25 0.21
N TRP A 436 24.69 -4.03 1.52
CA TRP A 436 25.76 -4.57 2.36
C TRP A 436 25.56 -6.04 2.76
N LYS A 437 24.47 -6.68 2.29
CA LYS A 437 24.19 -8.10 2.54
C LYS A 437 24.11 -8.89 1.21
N PRO A 438 25.26 -9.12 0.54
CA PRO A 438 25.31 -9.70 -0.80
C PRO A 438 24.68 -11.11 -0.86
N ASP A 439 24.77 -11.90 0.22
CA ASP A 439 24.22 -13.26 0.27
C ASP A 439 22.69 -13.29 0.18
N ILE A 440 22.04 -12.21 0.65
CA ILE A 440 20.59 -12.08 0.57
C ILE A 440 20.18 -11.42 -0.75
N LEU A 441 20.96 -10.43 -1.19
CA LEU A 441 20.67 -9.66 -2.40
C LEU A 441 21.05 -10.39 -3.69
N GLY A 442 22.14 -11.15 -3.69
CA GLY A 442 22.70 -11.77 -4.91
C GLY A 442 21.66 -12.57 -5.69
N ALA A 443 21.22 -13.69 -5.17
CA ALA A 443 20.30 -14.57 -5.88
C ALA A 443 18.87 -13.97 -6.01
N ARG A 444 18.40 -13.24 -5.01
CA ARG A 444 17.02 -12.76 -4.94
C ARG A 444 16.80 -11.42 -5.62
N LEU A 445 17.78 -10.52 -5.61
CA LEU A 445 17.73 -9.33 -6.43
C LEU A 445 17.70 -9.69 -7.91
N ILE A 446 18.47 -10.69 -8.31
CA ILE A 446 18.42 -11.27 -9.66
C ILE A 446 17.02 -11.82 -9.97
N GLU A 447 16.39 -12.52 -9.02
CA GLU A 447 15.03 -13.05 -9.17
C GLU A 447 13.99 -11.91 -9.32
N VAL A 448 14.08 -10.89 -8.48
CA VAL A 448 13.22 -9.69 -8.55
C VAL A 448 13.44 -8.96 -9.88
N PHE A 449 14.67 -8.73 -10.31
CA PHE A 449 14.96 -8.10 -11.60
C PHE A 449 14.58 -8.98 -12.80
N ASN A 450 14.75 -10.30 -12.72
CA ASN A 450 14.26 -11.20 -13.76
C ASN A 450 12.74 -11.19 -13.86
N SER A 451 12.04 -11.10 -12.72
CA SER A 451 10.59 -10.94 -12.68
C SER A 451 10.19 -9.60 -13.32
N LEU A 452 10.87 -8.51 -13.01
CA LEU A 452 10.67 -7.21 -13.65
C LEU A 452 10.89 -7.29 -15.17
N LEU A 453 11.98 -7.89 -15.61
CA LEU A 453 12.30 -8.06 -17.02
C LEU A 453 11.26 -8.92 -17.76
N ASN A 454 10.72 -9.95 -17.08
CA ASN A 454 9.65 -10.78 -17.61
C ASN A 454 8.31 -10.03 -17.69
N VAL A 455 8.02 -9.17 -16.72
CA VAL A 455 6.80 -8.32 -16.68
C VAL A 455 6.90 -7.21 -17.72
N LEU A 456 8.04 -6.53 -17.82
CA LEU A 456 8.29 -5.44 -18.77
C LEU A 456 8.50 -5.95 -20.20
N GLY A 457 8.76 -7.28 -20.40
CA GLY A 457 9.01 -7.92 -21.68
C GLY A 457 10.37 -7.56 -22.29
N ALA A 458 10.67 -8.15 -23.46
CA ALA A 458 11.98 -8.10 -24.11
C ALA A 458 12.42 -6.71 -24.66
N GLN A 459 11.62 -5.67 -24.48
CA GLN A 459 11.91 -4.32 -24.98
C GLN A 459 12.51 -3.42 -23.89
N VAL A 460 13.63 -3.85 -23.33
CA VAL A 460 14.45 -3.04 -22.44
C VAL A 460 15.46 -2.30 -23.34
N GLY A 461 15.50 -0.98 -23.22
CA GLY A 461 16.34 -0.14 -24.09
C GLY A 461 17.84 -0.34 -23.92
N ARG A 462 18.64 0.37 -24.72
CA ARG A 462 20.12 0.23 -24.75
C ARG A 462 20.78 0.45 -23.37
N THR A 463 20.22 1.31 -22.55
CA THR A 463 20.69 1.60 -21.17
C THR A 463 20.48 0.40 -20.26
N ASP A 464 19.48 -0.40 -20.53
CA ASP A 464 19.13 -1.56 -19.72
C ASP A 464 19.95 -2.80 -20.10
N GLU A 465 20.49 -2.87 -21.32
CA GLU A 465 21.46 -3.89 -21.70
C GLU A 465 22.78 -3.68 -20.92
N VAL A 466 23.20 -2.44 -20.74
CA VAL A 466 24.38 -2.12 -19.87
C VAL A 466 24.09 -2.54 -18.42
N PHE A 467 22.89 -2.32 -17.95
CA PHE A 467 22.45 -2.74 -16.60
C PHE A 467 22.39 -4.27 -16.49
N LYS A 468 21.79 -4.96 -17.45
CA LYS A 468 21.77 -6.44 -17.56
C LYS A 468 23.19 -7.01 -17.56
N GLU A 469 24.07 -6.47 -18.34
CA GLU A 469 25.48 -6.88 -18.39
C GLU A 469 26.22 -6.60 -17.08
N SER A 470 25.91 -5.48 -16.41
CA SER A 470 26.48 -5.17 -15.09
C SER A 470 26.05 -6.17 -14.02
N ILE A 471 24.80 -6.66 -14.08
CA ILE A 471 24.28 -7.71 -13.19
C ILE A 471 24.92 -9.06 -13.53
N LYS A 472 25.03 -9.42 -14.83
CA LYS A 472 25.67 -10.67 -15.26
C LYS A 472 27.16 -10.71 -14.88
N ARG A 473 27.87 -9.60 -15.01
CA ARG A 473 29.30 -9.48 -14.62
C ARG A 473 29.51 -9.49 -13.10
N ARG A 474 28.47 -9.16 -12.32
CA ARG A 474 28.46 -9.33 -10.87
C ARG A 474 28.01 -10.72 -10.43
N ASN A 475 27.95 -11.69 -11.36
CA ASN A 475 27.88 -13.09 -11.01
C ASN A 475 29.14 -13.41 -10.20
N PHE A 476 28.95 -13.30 -8.90
CA PHE A 476 29.91 -13.52 -7.86
C PHE A 476 30.64 -14.84 -8.14
N THR A 477 31.90 -14.74 -8.51
CA THR A 477 32.81 -15.83 -8.37
C THR A 477 32.64 -16.38 -6.97
N LYS A 478 32.19 -17.64 -6.88
CA LYS A 478 32.21 -18.42 -5.66
C LYS A 478 33.66 -18.33 -5.14
N SER A 479 33.84 -17.62 -4.04
CA SER A 479 35.02 -17.75 -3.18
C SER A 479 34.56 -18.34 -1.87
#